data_265c07af90a57ae2a3730864f2697b62
#
_entry.id   265c07af90a57ae2a3730864f2697b62
#
_cell.length_a   1.000
_cell.length_b   1.000
_cell.length_c   1.000
_cell.angle_alpha   90.00
_cell.angle_beta   90.00
_cell.angle_gamma   90.00
#
_symmetry.space_group_name_H-M   'P 1'
#
loop_
_entity.id
_entity.type
_entity.pdbx_description
1 polymer ?
#
loop_
_entity_poly.entity_id
_entity_poly.type
_entity_poly.pdbx_seq_one_letter_code
_entity_poly.pdbx_strand_id
1 'polypeptide(L)'
;MNPLYHTVRQVLHGTRAISPEAKFVVICFGVALVHLHFTIAFAICGYVPLSIYNLIVTLFYIYHCFVSLKKKRYVFIYVSSVIEILFHSSMVSILLGWDWGFMFYTIALVPVAFYLSYTLISRIRNIAIPAITSIVVAICYLMVMMTCDNMPPIIENAVSQGAERYFYYFNTMIMFAMLFLFSILFALEISYMQKRMEQENLELEELAMFDPLTHLMNRRSMNNALHQAVSEAAAERKPFCLIMADIDDFKKINDTYGHDCGDEVLIIISNIISNNVRENDRVCRWGGEEILILLQADVDIAKRVAERVREEIANRKKWYRDADIHVTITLGIAEFQDGLNIRSLIDLADRNLYIGKNNGKNQVVV
;
A
#
# COMPACT_ATOMS: atom_id res chain seq x y z
N MET A 1 -23.73 7.24 -14.84
CA MET A 1 -23.45 6.06 -13.97
C MET A 1 -23.58 6.47 -12.53
N ASN A 2 -24.27 5.66 -11.70
CA ASN A 2 -24.51 6.00 -10.30
C ASN A 2 -23.17 6.08 -9.52
N PRO A 3 -22.87 7.19 -8.81
CA PRO A 3 -21.63 7.34 -8.04
C PRO A 3 -21.39 6.23 -7.00
N LEU A 4 -22.49 5.69 -6.45
CA LEU A 4 -22.46 4.57 -5.51
C LEU A 4 -21.93 3.29 -6.17
N TYR A 5 -22.38 2.99 -7.38
CA TYR A 5 -21.91 1.81 -8.14
C TYR A 5 -20.40 1.86 -8.40
N HIS A 6 -19.88 3.04 -8.76
CA HIS A 6 -18.44 3.24 -8.99
C HIS A 6 -17.63 3.04 -7.70
N THR A 7 -18.11 3.56 -6.58
CA THR A 7 -17.46 3.39 -5.26
C THR A 7 -17.45 1.93 -4.83
N VAL A 8 -18.59 1.22 -4.95
CA VAL A 8 -18.68 -0.22 -4.60
C VAL A 8 -17.72 -1.03 -5.47
N ARG A 9 -17.67 -0.78 -6.77
CA ARG A 9 -16.74 -1.46 -7.68
C ARG A 9 -15.28 -1.23 -7.29
N GLN A 10 -14.89 -0.01 -6.92
CA GLN A 10 -13.54 0.31 -6.45
C GLN A 10 -13.17 -0.45 -5.17
N VAL A 11 -14.11 -0.57 -4.23
CA VAL A 11 -13.90 -1.36 -2.99
C VAL A 11 -13.75 -2.84 -3.31
N LEU A 12 -14.61 -3.42 -4.15
CA LEU A 12 -14.54 -4.82 -4.56
C LEU A 12 -13.24 -5.16 -5.31
N HIS A 13 -12.71 -4.23 -6.11
CA HIS A 13 -11.42 -4.39 -6.77
C HIS A 13 -10.20 -4.05 -5.89
N GLY A 14 -10.40 -3.72 -4.61
CA GLY A 14 -9.32 -3.37 -3.68
C GLY A 14 -8.55 -2.10 -4.06
N THR A 15 -9.17 -1.17 -4.81
CA THR A 15 -8.56 0.13 -5.17
C THR A 15 -8.99 1.27 -4.26
N ARG A 16 -9.96 1.01 -3.36
CA ARG A 16 -10.45 1.98 -2.37
C ARG A 16 -10.77 1.28 -1.05
N ALA A 17 -10.29 1.85 0.06
CA ALA A 17 -10.67 1.40 1.40
C ALA A 17 -12.11 1.79 1.73
N ILE A 18 -12.77 0.95 2.56
CA ILE A 18 -14.03 1.33 3.19
C ILE A 18 -13.71 2.34 4.30
N SER A 19 -14.38 3.49 4.31
CA SER A 19 -14.13 4.49 5.36
C SER A 19 -14.51 3.97 6.74
N PRO A 20 -13.81 4.38 7.81
CA PRO A 20 -14.15 3.99 9.18
C PRO A 20 -15.61 4.32 9.53
N GLU A 21 -16.11 5.49 9.09
CA GLU A 21 -17.50 5.89 9.29
C GLU A 21 -18.47 4.86 8.71
N ALA A 22 -18.24 4.46 7.47
CA ALA A 22 -19.11 3.50 6.78
C ALA A 22 -19.09 2.13 7.47
N LYS A 23 -17.93 1.67 7.94
CA LYS A 23 -17.79 0.40 8.68
C LYS A 23 -18.65 0.42 9.95
N PHE A 24 -18.51 1.46 10.76
CA PHE A 24 -19.28 1.58 12.00
C PHE A 24 -20.78 1.74 11.77
N VAL A 25 -21.18 2.54 10.77
CA VAL A 25 -22.60 2.71 10.45
C VAL A 25 -23.23 1.39 10.04
N VAL A 26 -22.56 0.63 9.16
CA VAL A 26 -23.09 -0.69 8.69
C VAL A 26 -23.24 -1.67 9.87
N ILE A 27 -22.24 -1.74 10.74
CA ILE A 27 -22.26 -2.62 11.90
C ILE A 27 -23.35 -2.20 12.90
N CYS A 28 -23.36 -0.94 13.32
CA CYS A 28 -24.34 -0.44 14.29
C CYS A 28 -25.76 -0.53 13.76
N PHE A 29 -25.98 -0.24 12.47
CA PHE A 29 -27.29 -0.39 11.85
C PHE A 29 -27.74 -1.85 11.78
N GLY A 30 -26.84 -2.78 11.45
CA GLY A 30 -27.13 -4.22 11.48
C GLY A 30 -27.53 -4.70 12.87
N VAL A 31 -26.80 -4.29 13.91
CA VAL A 31 -27.14 -4.61 15.31
C VAL A 31 -28.46 -3.99 15.73
N ALA A 32 -28.74 -2.74 15.32
CA ALA A 32 -30.02 -2.09 15.56
C ALA A 32 -31.21 -2.88 14.98
N LEU A 33 -31.06 -3.44 13.78
CA LEU A 33 -32.09 -4.27 13.14
C LEU A 33 -32.32 -5.59 13.91
N VAL A 34 -31.27 -6.20 14.44
CA VAL A 34 -31.37 -7.42 15.27
C VAL A 34 -32.13 -7.11 16.57
N HIS A 35 -31.82 -6.01 17.27
CA HIS A 35 -32.54 -5.62 18.48
C HIS A 35 -33.98 -5.18 18.21
N LEU A 36 -34.26 -4.55 17.06
CA LEU A 36 -35.60 -4.25 16.62
C LEU A 36 -36.42 -5.55 16.41
N HIS A 37 -35.79 -6.57 15.81
CA HIS A 37 -36.41 -7.89 15.68
C HIS A 37 -36.72 -8.49 17.06
N PHE A 38 -35.77 -8.45 18.01
CA PHE A 38 -36.00 -8.91 19.39
C PHE A 38 -37.10 -8.14 20.12
N THR A 39 -37.18 -6.81 19.88
CA THR A 39 -38.28 -5.99 20.40
C THR A 39 -39.64 -6.58 20.03
N ILE A 40 -39.81 -6.87 18.73
CA ILE A 40 -41.05 -7.43 18.19
C ILE A 40 -41.29 -8.87 18.70
N ALA A 41 -40.27 -9.70 18.58
CA ALA A 41 -40.37 -11.11 18.94
C ALA A 41 -40.72 -11.33 20.44
N PHE A 42 -40.05 -10.58 21.35
CA PHE A 42 -40.35 -10.62 22.77
C PHE A 42 -41.74 -10.05 23.11
N ALA A 43 -42.19 -9.00 22.37
CA ALA A 43 -43.55 -8.51 22.54
C ALA A 43 -44.62 -9.59 22.18
N ILE A 44 -44.41 -10.29 21.06
CA ILE A 44 -45.28 -11.37 20.61
C ILE A 44 -45.31 -12.54 21.63
N CYS A 45 -44.15 -12.85 22.23
CA CYS A 45 -44.02 -13.90 23.25
C CYS A 45 -44.53 -13.45 24.65
N GLY A 46 -44.95 -12.19 24.82
CA GLY A 46 -45.42 -11.68 26.11
C GLY A 46 -44.31 -11.23 27.07
N TYR A 47 -43.05 -11.21 26.65
CA TYR A 47 -41.91 -10.75 27.47
C TYR A 47 -41.73 -9.22 27.37
N VAL A 48 -42.74 -8.48 27.89
CA VAL A 48 -42.77 -7.03 27.80
C VAL A 48 -41.50 -6.33 28.33
N PRO A 49 -40.91 -6.70 29.48
CA PRO A 49 -39.66 -6.07 29.94
C PRO A 49 -38.49 -6.26 28.97
N LEU A 50 -38.30 -7.45 28.38
CA LEU A 50 -37.26 -7.73 27.39
C LEU A 50 -37.51 -6.96 26.08
N SER A 51 -38.78 -6.85 25.67
CA SER A 51 -39.16 -6.04 24.50
C SER A 51 -38.80 -4.55 24.71
N ILE A 52 -39.12 -3.97 25.85
CA ILE A 52 -38.79 -2.56 26.18
C ILE A 52 -37.26 -2.39 26.21
N TYR A 53 -36.53 -3.30 26.85
CA TYR A 53 -35.07 -3.26 26.88
C TYR A 53 -34.48 -3.24 25.45
N ASN A 54 -34.91 -4.15 24.58
CA ASN A 54 -34.42 -4.22 23.20
C ASN A 54 -34.78 -2.98 22.36
N LEU A 55 -35.90 -2.35 22.62
CA LEU A 55 -36.27 -1.05 22.00
C LEU A 55 -35.29 0.06 22.40
N ILE A 56 -34.91 0.12 23.67
CA ILE A 56 -33.92 1.10 24.18
C ILE A 56 -32.57 0.82 23.51
N VAL A 57 -32.15 -0.43 23.39
CA VAL A 57 -30.89 -0.81 22.72
C VAL A 57 -30.93 -0.50 21.22
N THR A 58 -32.06 -0.69 20.55
CA THR A 58 -32.25 -0.27 19.16
C THR A 58 -31.94 1.23 19.00
N LEU A 59 -32.51 2.09 19.86
CA LEU A 59 -32.27 3.53 19.85
C LEU A 59 -30.82 3.87 20.16
N PHE A 60 -30.20 3.13 21.08
CA PHE A 60 -28.77 3.28 21.40
C PHE A 60 -27.89 3.02 20.18
N TYR A 61 -28.10 1.98 19.37
CA TYR A 61 -27.33 1.72 18.15
C TYR A 61 -27.64 2.70 17.01
N ILE A 62 -28.86 3.20 16.90
CA ILE A 62 -29.19 4.32 15.99
C ILE A 62 -28.39 5.58 16.39
N TYR A 63 -28.30 5.89 17.68
CA TYR A 63 -27.47 6.97 18.19
C TYR A 63 -25.97 6.74 17.85
N HIS A 64 -25.48 5.50 17.91
CA HIS A 64 -24.10 5.16 17.51
C HIS A 64 -23.85 5.43 16.02
N CYS A 65 -24.80 5.17 15.14
CA CYS A 65 -24.70 5.56 13.72
C CYS A 65 -24.51 7.09 13.59
N PHE A 66 -25.29 7.89 14.32
CA PHE A 66 -25.13 9.34 14.33
C PHE A 66 -23.77 9.79 14.89
N VAL A 67 -23.31 9.18 15.99
CA VAL A 67 -21.99 9.47 16.58
C VAL A 67 -20.85 9.14 15.62
N SER A 68 -20.97 8.03 14.89
CA SER A 68 -19.99 7.66 13.86
C SER A 68 -19.89 8.71 12.76
N LEU A 69 -21.01 9.13 12.20
CA LEU A 69 -21.06 10.06 11.07
C LEU A 69 -20.66 11.50 11.45
N LYS A 70 -21.04 11.96 12.63
CA LYS A 70 -20.88 13.38 13.03
C LYS A 70 -19.73 13.65 13.99
N LYS A 71 -19.48 12.75 14.94
CA LYS A 71 -18.52 12.97 16.03
C LYS A 71 -17.25 12.13 15.92
N LYS A 72 -17.22 11.11 15.05
CA LYS A 72 -16.08 10.21 14.82
C LYS A 72 -15.48 9.61 16.10
N ARG A 73 -16.31 9.33 17.12
CA ARG A 73 -15.88 8.76 18.42
C ARG A 73 -15.87 7.23 18.40
N TYR A 74 -15.06 6.65 17.56
CA TYR A 74 -15.07 5.21 17.29
C TYR A 74 -14.71 4.34 18.50
N VAL A 75 -13.75 4.77 19.33
CA VAL A 75 -13.38 4.06 20.56
C VAL A 75 -14.57 3.98 21.52
N PHE A 76 -15.31 5.07 21.68
CA PHE A 76 -16.54 5.08 22.50
C PHE A 76 -17.57 4.09 21.97
N ILE A 77 -17.83 4.10 20.65
CA ILE A 77 -18.78 3.18 20.02
C ILE A 77 -18.32 1.73 20.24
N TYR A 78 -17.04 1.44 20.02
CA TYR A 78 -16.49 0.10 20.20
C TYR A 78 -16.68 -0.39 21.64
N VAL A 79 -16.19 0.35 22.63
CA VAL A 79 -16.25 -0.07 24.05
C VAL A 79 -17.68 -0.22 24.53
N SER A 80 -18.56 0.74 24.23
CA SER A 80 -19.95 0.68 24.66
C SER A 80 -20.74 -0.45 23.99
N SER A 81 -20.42 -0.77 22.72
CA SER A 81 -21.05 -1.90 22.03
C SER A 81 -20.57 -3.26 22.59
N VAL A 82 -19.27 -3.40 22.94
CA VAL A 82 -18.76 -4.61 23.59
C VAL A 82 -19.45 -4.85 24.93
N ILE A 83 -19.55 -3.81 25.75
CA ILE A 83 -20.23 -3.89 27.06
C ILE A 83 -21.70 -4.28 26.89
N GLU A 84 -22.40 -3.64 25.95
CA GLU A 84 -23.81 -3.91 25.69
C GLU A 84 -24.04 -5.35 25.23
N ILE A 85 -23.28 -5.83 24.23
CA ILE A 85 -23.42 -7.21 23.70
C ILE A 85 -23.17 -8.26 24.79
N LEU A 86 -22.12 -8.07 25.61
CA LEU A 86 -21.84 -8.98 26.74
C LEU A 86 -22.96 -8.96 27.77
N PHE A 87 -23.43 -7.76 28.13
CA PHE A 87 -24.52 -7.61 29.10
C PHE A 87 -25.82 -8.24 28.58
N HIS A 88 -26.24 -7.90 27.35
CA HIS A 88 -27.46 -8.43 26.73
C HIS A 88 -27.41 -9.96 26.64
N SER A 89 -26.35 -10.53 26.07
CA SER A 89 -26.21 -11.98 25.88
C SER A 89 -26.24 -12.73 27.22
N SER A 90 -25.51 -12.20 28.21
CA SER A 90 -25.47 -12.82 29.56
C SER A 90 -26.81 -12.74 30.28
N MET A 91 -27.41 -11.54 30.30
CA MET A 91 -28.68 -11.29 30.97
C MET A 91 -29.80 -12.17 30.42
N VAL A 92 -29.95 -12.21 29.08
CA VAL A 92 -31.01 -12.98 28.44
C VAL A 92 -30.80 -14.48 28.61
N SER A 93 -29.54 -14.97 28.55
CA SER A 93 -29.25 -16.40 28.79
C SER A 93 -29.51 -16.83 30.22
N ILE A 94 -29.25 -15.99 31.22
CA ILE A 94 -29.60 -16.29 32.64
C ILE A 94 -31.10 -16.22 32.85
N LEU A 95 -31.81 -15.30 32.21
CA LEU A 95 -33.25 -15.14 32.37
C LEU A 95 -34.06 -16.27 31.71
N LEU A 96 -33.72 -16.65 30.49
CA LEU A 96 -34.52 -17.57 29.66
C LEU A 96 -33.89 -18.97 29.53
N GLY A 97 -32.59 -19.12 29.80
CA GLY A 97 -31.83 -20.36 29.66
C GLY A 97 -30.82 -20.32 28.51
N TRP A 98 -29.86 -21.24 28.59
CA TRP A 98 -28.78 -21.41 27.63
C TRP A 98 -29.27 -21.76 26.22
N ASP A 99 -30.28 -22.59 26.10
CA ASP A 99 -30.79 -23.16 24.85
C ASP A 99 -31.51 -22.15 23.95
N TRP A 100 -31.63 -20.89 24.40
CA TRP A 100 -32.12 -19.79 23.58
C TRP A 100 -31.05 -19.20 22.62
N GLY A 101 -29.76 -19.56 22.80
CA GLY A 101 -28.67 -19.26 21.88
C GLY A 101 -28.16 -17.82 21.90
N PHE A 102 -28.49 -17.00 22.91
CA PHE A 102 -28.06 -15.60 22.97
C PHE A 102 -26.54 -15.46 23.17
N MET A 103 -25.86 -16.44 23.75
CA MET A 103 -24.40 -16.43 23.90
C MET A 103 -23.63 -16.55 22.58
N PHE A 104 -24.26 -16.92 21.47
CA PHE A 104 -23.62 -17.01 20.16
C PHE A 104 -23.10 -15.64 19.68
N TYR A 105 -23.70 -14.53 20.09
CA TYR A 105 -23.22 -13.17 19.75
C TYR A 105 -21.85 -12.86 20.34
N THR A 106 -21.51 -13.47 21.47
CA THR A 106 -20.18 -13.32 22.08
C THR A 106 -19.10 -13.99 21.23
N ILE A 107 -19.39 -15.13 20.59
CA ILE A 107 -18.48 -15.79 19.66
C ILE A 107 -18.24 -14.92 18.44
N ALA A 108 -19.30 -14.34 17.86
CA ALA A 108 -19.20 -13.44 16.73
C ALA A 108 -18.46 -12.12 17.06
N LEU A 109 -18.48 -11.70 18.33
CA LEU A 109 -17.82 -10.48 18.80
C LEU A 109 -16.28 -10.55 18.68
N VAL A 110 -15.67 -11.73 18.77
CA VAL A 110 -14.20 -11.89 18.73
C VAL A 110 -13.62 -11.41 17.39
N PRO A 111 -14.01 -11.92 16.21
CA PRO A 111 -13.49 -11.41 14.94
C PRO A 111 -13.86 -9.95 14.69
N VAL A 112 -15.02 -9.50 15.16
CA VAL A 112 -15.43 -8.09 15.10
C VAL A 112 -14.46 -7.19 15.88
N ALA A 113 -14.05 -7.61 17.09
CA ALA A 113 -13.11 -6.88 17.92
C ALA A 113 -11.75 -6.71 17.22
N PHE A 114 -11.22 -7.77 16.60
CA PHE A 114 -9.98 -7.69 15.81
C PHE A 114 -10.14 -6.78 14.61
N TYR A 115 -11.20 -6.94 13.83
CA TYR A 115 -11.45 -6.12 12.63
C TYR A 115 -11.56 -4.63 12.95
N LEU A 116 -12.38 -4.27 13.95
CA LEU A 116 -12.58 -2.87 14.33
C LEU A 116 -11.34 -2.27 14.98
N SER A 117 -10.65 -3.00 15.86
CA SER A 117 -9.43 -2.51 16.49
C SER A 117 -8.33 -2.24 15.48
N TYR A 118 -8.15 -3.12 14.49
CA TYR A 118 -7.17 -2.94 13.44
C TYR A 118 -7.43 -1.69 12.58
N THR A 119 -8.70 -1.41 12.27
CA THR A 119 -9.11 -0.28 11.44
C THR A 119 -9.18 1.05 12.19
N LEU A 120 -9.48 1.02 13.49
CA LEU A 120 -9.63 2.20 14.34
C LEU A 120 -8.31 2.76 14.85
N ILE A 121 -7.40 1.86 15.13
CA ILE A 121 -6.20 2.17 15.89
C ILE A 121 -4.98 2.13 14.97
N SER A 122 -5.12 2.68 13.76
CA SER A 122 -3.96 2.88 12.86
C SER A 122 -2.85 3.70 13.52
N ARG A 123 -3.16 4.49 14.56
CA ARG A 123 -2.18 5.16 15.42
C ARG A 123 -1.62 4.28 16.56
N ILE A 124 -2.36 3.24 16.98
CA ILE A 124 -1.95 2.34 18.05
C ILE A 124 -2.08 0.92 17.51
N ARG A 125 -1.10 0.45 16.73
CA ARG A 125 -1.01 -0.96 16.28
C ARG A 125 -0.85 -1.92 17.46
N ASN A 126 -1.78 -1.84 18.42
CA ASN A 126 -1.70 -2.60 19.66
C ASN A 126 -2.70 -3.77 19.59
N ILE A 127 -2.19 -4.95 19.27
CA ILE A 127 -2.94 -6.20 19.28
C ILE A 127 -3.49 -6.53 20.68
N ALA A 128 -3.02 -5.86 21.73
CA ALA A 128 -3.45 -6.11 23.09
C ALA A 128 -4.94 -5.80 23.30
N ILE A 129 -5.50 -4.75 22.69
CA ILE A 129 -6.91 -4.38 22.89
C ILE A 129 -7.86 -5.50 22.42
N PRO A 130 -7.81 -5.96 21.16
CA PRO A 130 -8.68 -7.06 20.74
C PRO A 130 -8.37 -8.36 21.45
N ALA A 131 -7.11 -8.63 21.81
CA ALA A 131 -6.75 -9.82 22.59
C ALA A 131 -7.36 -9.78 24.00
N ILE A 132 -7.25 -8.66 24.73
CA ILE A 132 -7.87 -8.48 26.04
C ILE A 132 -9.40 -8.59 25.92
N THR A 133 -10.01 -7.94 24.92
CA THR A 133 -11.45 -8.05 24.67
C THR A 133 -11.85 -9.52 24.46
N SER A 134 -11.12 -10.28 23.67
CA SER A 134 -11.40 -11.70 23.41
C SER A 134 -11.27 -12.57 24.67
N ILE A 135 -10.28 -12.29 25.52
CA ILE A 135 -10.14 -12.98 26.82
C ILE A 135 -11.32 -12.67 27.72
N VAL A 136 -11.74 -11.41 27.83
CA VAL A 136 -12.90 -11.01 28.63
C VAL A 136 -14.17 -11.67 28.11
N VAL A 137 -14.36 -11.72 26.78
CA VAL A 137 -15.48 -12.41 26.14
C VAL A 137 -15.48 -13.89 26.49
N ALA A 138 -14.34 -14.57 26.40
CA ALA A 138 -14.22 -16.00 26.71
C ALA A 138 -14.52 -16.30 28.20
N ILE A 139 -13.99 -15.46 29.10
CA ILE A 139 -14.28 -15.59 30.54
C ILE A 139 -15.78 -15.41 30.80
N CYS A 140 -16.40 -14.37 30.23
CA CYS A 140 -17.82 -14.09 30.38
C CYS A 140 -18.67 -15.25 29.84
N TYR A 141 -18.33 -15.79 28.66
CA TYR A 141 -18.98 -16.96 28.08
C TYR A 141 -18.97 -18.16 29.00
N LEU A 142 -17.78 -18.53 29.53
CA LEU A 142 -17.63 -19.66 30.45
C LEU A 142 -18.37 -19.45 31.77
N MET A 143 -18.33 -18.22 32.33
CA MET A 143 -19.07 -17.92 33.57
C MET A 143 -20.59 -18.07 33.41
N VAL A 144 -21.14 -17.57 32.30
CA VAL A 144 -22.58 -17.68 32.03
C VAL A 144 -22.97 -19.14 31.76
N MET A 145 -22.16 -19.89 31.01
CA MET A 145 -22.37 -21.31 30.78
C MET A 145 -22.45 -22.08 32.10
N MET A 146 -21.44 -21.89 32.96
CA MET A 146 -21.42 -22.53 34.30
C MET A 146 -22.61 -22.12 35.17
N THR A 147 -23.08 -20.88 35.07
CA THR A 147 -24.27 -20.41 35.82
C THR A 147 -25.52 -21.09 35.31
N CYS A 148 -25.72 -21.14 34.00
CA CYS A 148 -26.88 -21.83 33.39
C CYS A 148 -26.89 -23.34 33.61
N ASP A 149 -25.73 -24.00 33.72
CA ASP A 149 -25.62 -25.43 34.04
C ASP A 149 -26.00 -25.74 35.49
N ASN A 150 -25.80 -24.78 36.41
CA ASN A 150 -26.01 -24.99 37.85
C ASN A 150 -27.32 -24.37 38.40
N MET A 151 -27.95 -23.50 37.61
CA MET A 151 -29.18 -22.80 38.03
C MET A 151 -30.23 -22.87 36.93
N PRO A 152 -31.51 -23.17 37.29
CA PRO A 152 -32.61 -23.09 36.32
C PRO A 152 -32.80 -21.63 35.84
N PRO A 153 -33.41 -21.44 34.64
CA PRO A 153 -33.75 -20.11 34.16
C PRO A 153 -34.65 -19.40 35.16
N ILE A 154 -34.41 -18.08 35.32
CA ILE A 154 -35.19 -17.27 36.28
C ILE A 154 -36.65 -17.15 35.87
N ILE A 155 -36.92 -17.19 34.57
CA ILE A 155 -38.27 -17.16 34.02
C ILE A 155 -38.67 -18.61 33.69
N GLU A 156 -39.12 -19.37 34.69
CA GLU A 156 -39.63 -20.71 34.51
C GLU A 156 -41.02 -20.69 33.83
N ASN A 157 -41.30 -21.70 33.00
CA ASN A 157 -42.57 -21.93 32.30
C ASN A 157 -43.04 -20.86 31.32
N ALA A 158 -42.20 -20.07 30.89
CA ALA A 158 -42.52 -18.87 30.13
C ALA A 158 -42.55 -19.15 28.65
N VAL A 159 -43.00 -20.06 28.04
CA VAL A 159 -43.23 -20.09 26.59
C VAL A 159 -43.18 -21.50 25.97
N SER A 160 -43.97 -21.68 24.94
CA SER A 160 -43.99 -22.86 24.14
C SER A 160 -42.60 -23.28 23.67
N GLN A 161 -42.27 -24.58 23.63
CA GLN A 161 -41.05 -25.14 23.02
C GLN A 161 -40.76 -24.56 21.59
N GLY A 162 -41.78 -23.99 20.95
CA GLY A 162 -41.64 -23.33 19.64
C GLY A 162 -40.88 -22.02 19.69
N ALA A 163 -41.02 -21.19 20.74
CA ALA A 163 -40.31 -19.91 20.82
C ALA A 163 -38.83 -20.11 21.11
N GLU A 164 -38.46 -21.03 22.02
CA GLU A 164 -37.05 -21.37 22.28
C GLU A 164 -36.34 -21.81 21.00
N ARG A 165 -36.91 -22.76 20.25
CA ARG A 165 -36.36 -23.23 18.97
C ARG A 165 -36.24 -22.09 17.94
N TYR A 166 -37.26 -21.21 17.88
CA TYR A 166 -37.23 -20.05 16.99
C TYR A 166 -36.05 -19.14 17.31
N PHE A 167 -35.85 -18.73 18.55
CA PHE A 167 -34.75 -17.88 18.95
C PHE A 167 -33.40 -18.59 18.76
N TYR A 168 -33.28 -19.86 19.10
CA TYR A 168 -32.05 -20.64 18.85
C TYR A 168 -31.64 -20.62 17.38
N TYR A 169 -32.56 -20.98 16.47
CA TYR A 169 -32.26 -20.98 15.04
C TYR A 169 -32.00 -19.58 14.51
N PHE A 170 -32.76 -18.58 14.91
CA PHE A 170 -32.56 -17.21 14.53
C PHE A 170 -31.19 -16.71 14.98
N ASN A 171 -30.81 -16.88 16.23
CA ASN A 171 -29.53 -16.46 16.80
C ASN A 171 -28.36 -17.19 16.13
N THR A 172 -28.50 -18.49 15.84
CA THR A 172 -27.52 -19.26 15.08
C THR A 172 -27.35 -18.71 13.68
N MET A 173 -28.42 -18.41 12.95
CA MET A 173 -28.39 -17.85 11.61
C MET A 173 -27.71 -16.48 11.61
N ILE A 174 -28.05 -15.60 12.53
CA ILE A 174 -27.45 -14.27 12.65
C ILE A 174 -25.96 -14.38 12.99
N MET A 175 -25.57 -15.27 13.90
CA MET A 175 -24.15 -15.50 14.20
C MET A 175 -23.36 -15.87 12.95
N PHE A 176 -23.83 -16.85 12.17
CA PHE A 176 -23.15 -17.25 10.93
C PHE A 176 -23.16 -16.12 9.88
N ALA A 177 -24.27 -15.39 9.75
CA ALA A 177 -24.34 -14.24 8.85
C ALA A 177 -23.34 -13.15 9.24
N MET A 178 -23.16 -12.87 10.53
CA MET A 178 -22.15 -11.93 11.03
C MET A 178 -20.73 -12.42 10.76
N LEU A 179 -20.42 -13.68 11.06
CA LEU A 179 -19.09 -14.26 10.77
C LEU A 179 -18.77 -14.20 9.28
N PHE A 180 -19.73 -14.52 8.42
CA PHE A 180 -19.57 -14.44 6.97
C PHE A 180 -19.34 -12.99 6.50
N LEU A 181 -20.16 -12.04 6.98
CA LEU A 181 -19.99 -10.62 6.66
C LEU A 181 -18.59 -10.10 7.06
N PHE A 182 -18.15 -10.42 8.29
CA PHE A 182 -16.83 -10.00 8.75
C PHE A 182 -15.70 -10.67 7.98
N SER A 183 -15.85 -11.92 7.57
CA SER A 183 -14.87 -12.61 6.71
C SER A 183 -14.73 -11.89 5.36
N ILE A 184 -15.85 -11.47 4.74
CA ILE A 184 -15.81 -10.68 3.50
C ILE A 184 -15.16 -9.32 3.73
N LEU A 185 -15.57 -8.58 4.76
CA LEU A 185 -14.99 -7.27 5.06
C LEU A 185 -13.48 -7.34 5.30
N PHE A 186 -13.04 -8.39 6.01
CA PHE A 186 -11.63 -8.63 6.27
C PHE A 186 -10.86 -8.98 4.99
N ALA A 187 -11.43 -9.83 4.13
CA ALA A 187 -10.82 -10.17 2.84
C ALA A 187 -10.67 -8.93 1.94
N LEU A 188 -11.68 -8.06 1.90
CA LEU A 188 -11.62 -6.80 1.14
C LEU A 188 -10.54 -5.85 1.68
N GLU A 189 -10.39 -5.75 3.00
CA GLU A 189 -9.34 -4.94 3.64
C GLU A 189 -7.94 -5.47 3.34
N ILE A 190 -7.73 -6.78 3.44
CA ILE A 190 -6.45 -7.42 3.08
C ILE A 190 -6.12 -7.17 1.61
N SER A 191 -7.07 -7.36 0.71
CA SER A 191 -6.86 -7.15 -0.72
C SER A 191 -6.46 -5.69 -1.03
N TYR A 192 -7.09 -4.72 -0.37
CA TYR A 192 -6.72 -3.30 -0.49
C TYR A 192 -5.29 -3.04 0.01
N MET A 193 -4.93 -3.60 1.16
CA MET A 193 -3.60 -3.41 1.75
C MET A 193 -2.49 -4.06 0.92
N GLN A 194 -2.73 -5.25 0.38
CA GLN A 194 -1.78 -5.94 -0.49
C GLN A 194 -1.48 -5.12 -1.74
N LYS A 195 -2.50 -4.60 -2.42
CA LYS A 195 -2.31 -3.74 -3.59
C LYS A 195 -1.56 -2.46 -3.29
N ARG A 196 -1.89 -1.84 -2.17
CA ARG A 196 -1.19 -0.62 -1.74
C ARG A 196 0.29 -0.91 -1.45
N MET A 197 0.58 -2.02 -0.76
CA MET A 197 1.95 -2.42 -0.45
C MET A 197 2.74 -2.76 -1.71
N GLU A 198 2.10 -3.38 -2.71
CA GLU A 198 2.70 -3.65 -4.02
C GLU A 198 3.05 -2.34 -4.76
N GLN A 199 2.14 -1.36 -4.75
CA GLN A 199 2.40 -0.04 -5.34
C GLN A 199 3.54 0.70 -4.62
N GLU A 200 3.52 0.74 -3.28
CA GLU A 200 4.58 1.35 -2.49
C GLU A 200 5.95 0.65 -2.74
N ASN A 201 5.96 -0.67 -2.92
CA ASN A 201 7.18 -1.41 -3.26
C ASN A 201 7.70 -1.06 -4.66
N LEU A 202 6.81 -0.97 -5.67
CA LEU A 202 7.20 -0.57 -7.02
C LEU A 202 7.78 0.85 -7.04
N GLU A 203 7.17 1.79 -6.32
CA GLU A 203 7.70 3.16 -6.19
C GLU A 203 9.08 3.17 -5.50
N LEU A 204 9.24 2.35 -4.44
CA LEU A 204 10.54 2.21 -3.76
C LEU A 204 11.60 1.58 -4.66
N GLU A 205 11.24 0.58 -5.46
CA GLU A 205 12.13 -0.03 -6.46
C GLU A 205 12.54 0.99 -7.52
N GLU A 206 11.60 1.78 -8.05
CA GLU A 206 11.88 2.84 -9.01
C GLU A 206 12.85 3.88 -8.43
N LEU A 207 12.58 4.40 -7.24
CA LEU A 207 13.48 5.34 -6.54
C LEU A 207 14.84 4.71 -6.21
N ALA A 208 14.90 3.40 -5.97
CA ALA A 208 16.14 2.70 -5.69
C ALA A 208 16.96 2.41 -6.95
N MET A 209 16.36 2.40 -8.14
CA MET A 209 17.01 2.02 -9.40
C MET A 209 17.31 3.21 -10.32
N PHE A 210 16.50 4.27 -10.29
CA PHE A 210 16.58 5.38 -11.25
C PHE A 210 16.87 6.71 -10.56
N ASP A 211 17.44 7.64 -11.32
CA ASP A 211 17.60 9.04 -10.92
C ASP A 211 16.27 9.78 -11.11
N PRO A 212 15.75 10.48 -10.08
CA PRO A 212 14.42 11.08 -10.13
C PRO A 212 14.29 12.25 -11.13
N LEU A 213 15.39 12.90 -11.52
CA LEU A 213 15.37 14.01 -12.47
C LEU A 213 15.39 13.52 -13.91
N THR A 214 16.31 12.60 -14.22
CA THR A 214 16.60 12.19 -15.59
C THR A 214 15.94 10.87 -16.01
N HIS A 215 15.39 10.10 -15.07
CA HIS A 215 14.90 8.73 -15.24
C HIS A 215 15.95 7.76 -15.81
N LEU A 216 17.23 8.14 -15.84
CA LEU A 216 18.32 7.21 -16.09
C LEU A 216 18.55 6.30 -14.89
N MET A 217 19.22 5.17 -15.09
CA MET A 217 19.68 4.38 -13.94
C MET A 217 20.51 5.26 -13.00
N ASN A 218 20.41 5.00 -11.71
CA ASN A 218 21.31 5.62 -10.76
C ASN A 218 22.64 4.84 -10.68
N ARG A 219 23.65 5.44 -10.04
CA ARG A 219 24.99 4.86 -9.89
C ARG A 219 24.98 3.47 -9.26
N ARG A 220 24.07 3.20 -8.31
CA ARG A 220 23.96 1.89 -7.64
C ARG A 220 23.52 0.80 -8.63
N SER A 221 22.50 1.09 -9.43
CA SER A 221 21.98 0.16 -10.43
C SER A 221 22.99 -0.10 -11.56
N MET A 222 23.72 0.93 -11.98
CA MET A 222 24.79 0.78 -12.96
C MET A 222 25.92 -0.12 -12.46
N ASN A 223 26.31 -0.01 -11.19
CA ASN A 223 27.32 -0.90 -10.62
C ASN A 223 26.89 -2.38 -10.69
N ASN A 224 25.61 -2.68 -10.43
CA ASN A 224 25.09 -4.04 -10.59
C ASN A 224 25.15 -4.51 -12.06
N ALA A 225 24.77 -3.65 -13.01
CA ALA A 225 24.83 -3.94 -14.44
C ALA A 225 26.28 -4.17 -14.92
N LEU A 226 27.26 -3.42 -14.39
CA LEU A 226 28.67 -3.62 -14.68
C LEU A 226 29.18 -4.99 -14.20
N HIS A 227 28.81 -5.41 -12.99
CA HIS A 227 29.17 -6.74 -12.49
C HIS A 227 28.59 -7.85 -13.37
N GLN A 228 27.36 -7.68 -13.84
CA GLN A 228 26.73 -8.62 -14.76
C GLN A 228 27.47 -8.65 -16.10
N ALA A 229 27.75 -7.48 -16.70
CA ALA A 229 28.46 -7.39 -17.99
C ALA A 229 29.85 -8.04 -17.95
N VAL A 230 30.61 -7.85 -16.87
CA VAL A 230 31.91 -8.54 -16.68
C VAL A 230 31.74 -10.06 -16.62
N SER A 231 30.72 -10.53 -15.91
CA SER A 231 30.44 -11.98 -15.82
C SER A 231 30.05 -12.58 -17.18
N GLU A 232 29.22 -11.86 -17.95
CA GLU A 232 28.80 -12.25 -19.30
C GLU A 232 29.98 -12.22 -20.29
N ALA A 233 30.83 -11.17 -20.24
CA ALA A 233 32.02 -11.09 -21.07
C ALA A 233 32.99 -12.24 -20.82
N ALA A 234 33.19 -12.65 -19.57
CA ALA A 234 34.02 -13.78 -19.19
C ALA A 234 33.45 -15.13 -19.69
N ALA A 235 32.11 -15.29 -19.68
CA ALA A 235 31.45 -16.54 -20.09
C ALA A 235 31.30 -16.65 -21.62
N GLU A 236 30.88 -15.55 -22.28
CA GLU A 236 30.44 -15.57 -23.69
C GLU A 236 31.43 -14.85 -24.64
N ARG A 237 32.51 -14.27 -24.12
CA ARG A 237 33.49 -13.44 -24.88
C ARG A 237 32.83 -12.29 -25.66
N LYS A 238 31.74 -11.75 -25.16
CA LYS A 238 31.07 -10.58 -25.75
C LYS A 238 31.81 -9.29 -25.35
N PRO A 239 32.26 -8.48 -26.33
CA PRO A 239 32.89 -7.20 -26.00
C PRO A 239 31.81 -6.23 -25.42
N PHE A 240 32.24 -5.39 -24.50
CA PHE A 240 31.48 -4.25 -24.06
C PHE A 240 32.38 -3.05 -23.80
N CYS A 241 31.80 -1.84 -23.93
CA CYS A 241 32.49 -0.59 -23.68
C CYS A 241 31.79 0.23 -22.63
N LEU A 242 32.55 1.00 -21.89
CA LEU A 242 32.05 2.10 -21.07
C LEU A 242 32.31 3.44 -21.77
N ILE A 243 31.33 4.34 -21.70
CA ILE A 243 31.47 5.73 -22.11
C ILE A 243 31.16 6.60 -20.89
N MET A 244 32.17 7.33 -20.43
CA MET A 244 31.97 8.41 -19.46
C MET A 244 31.75 9.70 -20.23
N ALA A 245 30.61 10.34 -19.99
CA ALA A 245 30.19 11.58 -20.65
C ALA A 245 29.96 12.68 -19.62
N ASP A 246 30.33 13.90 -19.95
CA ASP A 246 30.16 15.07 -19.08
C ASP A 246 29.78 16.30 -19.92
N ILE A 247 28.77 17.05 -19.48
CA ILE A 247 28.24 18.22 -20.14
C ILE A 247 29.26 19.37 -20.04
N ASP A 248 29.62 19.94 -21.17
CA ASP A 248 30.64 21.00 -21.22
C ASP A 248 30.09 22.29 -20.60
N ASP A 249 30.88 22.88 -19.69
CA ASP A 249 30.56 24.15 -19.03
C ASP A 249 29.19 24.18 -18.30
N PHE A 250 28.71 23.03 -17.81
CA PHE A 250 27.38 22.90 -17.17
C PHE A 250 27.20 23.88 -16.00
N LYS A 251 28.24 24.07 -15.18
CA LYS A 251 28.21 25.04 -14.10
C LYS A 251 27.93 26.45 -14.62
N LYS A 252 28.53 26.86 -15.78
CA LYS A 252 28.27 28.16 -16.37
C LYS A 252 26.85 28.32 -16.86
N ILE A 253 26.22 27.24 -17.34
CA ILE A 253 24.80 27.23 -17.70
C ILE A 253 23.94 27.49 -16.45
N ASN A 254 24.20 26.79 -15.35
CA ASN A 254 23.51 27.00 -14.09
C ASN A 254 23.67 28.41 -13.53
N ASP A 255 24.92 28.91 -13.53
CA ASP A 255 25.24 30.24 -13.01
C ASP A 255 24.62 31.39 -13.86
N THR A 256 24.40 31.15 -15.16
CA THR A 256 23.85 32.15 -16.07
C THR A 256 22.33 32.10 -16.19
N TYR A 257 21.75 30.92 -16.26
CA TYR A 257 20.34 30.72 -16.58
C TYR A 257 19.51 30.09 -15.42
N GLY A 258 20.18 29.78 -14.30
CA GLY A 258 19.55 29.15 -13.13
C GLY A 258 19.51 27.62 -13.17
N HIS A 259 19.30 27.03 -12.02
CA HIS A 259 19.26 25.54 -11.86
C HIS A 259 18.12 24.89 -12.65
N ASP A 260 16.96 25.54 -12.77
CA ASP A 260 15.84 25.00 -13.56
C ASP A 260 16.22 24.80 -15.03
N CYS A 261 17.08 25.69 -15.57
CA CYS A 261 17.61 25.53 -16.91
C CYS A 261 18.58 24.36 -17.01
N GLY A 262 19.47 24.20 -16.03
CA GLY A 262 20.39 23.08 -15.97
C GLY A 262 19.68 21.75 -15.88
N ASP A 263 18.62 21.67 -15.08
CA ASP A 263 17.79 20.48 -14.94
C ASP A 263 17.12 20.09 -16.27
N GLU A 264 16.57 21.07 -17.01
CA GLU A 264 16.00 20.84 -18.34
C GLU A 264 17.05 20.36 -19.34
N VAL A 265 18.25 20.95 -19.32
CA VAL A 265 19.39 20.51 -20.14
C VAL A 265 19.77 19.08 -19.83
N LEU A 266 19.84 18.69 -18.56
CA LEU A 266 20.10 17.31 -18.13
C LEU A 266 19.04 16.34 -18.65
N ILE A 267 17.76 16.68 -18.51
CA ILE A 267 16.64 15.87 -18.99
C ILE A 267 16.74 15.66 -20.52
N ILE A 268 16.98 16.74 -21.26
CA ILE A 268 17.09 16.69 -22.72
C ILE A 268 18.26 15.81 -23.17
N ILE A 269 19.45 15.97 -22.56
CA ILE A 269 20.64 15.18 -22.87
C ILE A 269 20.40 13.70 -22.55
N SER A 270 19.81 13.43 -21.40
CA SER A 270 19.46 12.07 -20.99
C SER A 270 18.55 11.38 -22.02
N ASN A 271 17.55 12.10 -22.53
CA ASN A 271 16.65 11.61 -23.57
C ASN A 271 17.38 11.39 -24.90
N ILE A 272 18.27 12.30 -25.31
CA ILE A 272 19.07 12.13 -26.53
C ILE A 272 19.94 10.88 -26.41
N ILE A 273 20.65 10.70 -25.30
CA ILE A 273 21.50 9.52 -25.08
C ILE A 273 20.67 8.26 -25.11
N SER A 274 19.57 8.20 -24.38
CA SER A 274 18.69 7.03 -24.31
C SER A 274 18.11 6.64 -25.68
N ASN A 275 17.78 7.61 -26.52
CA ASN A 275 17.28 7.36 -27.87
C ASN A 275 18.36 6.88 -28.86
N ASN A 276 19.63 7.09 -28.52
CA ASN A 276 20.77 6.71 -29.37
C ASN A 276 21.42 5.38 -28.99
N VAL A 277 20.98 4.74 -27.92
CA VAL A 277 21.43 3.42 -27.45
C VAL A 277 20.34 2.36 -27.64
N ARG A 278 20.70 1.09 -27.59
CA ARG A 278 19.77 -0.03 -27.73
C ARG A 278 19.13 -0.41 -26.38
N GLU A 279 18.05 -1.17 -26.42
CA GLU A 279 17.35 -1.65 -25.23
C GLU A 279 18.25 -2.44 -24.25
N ASN A 280 19.24 -3.18 -24.77
CA ASN A 280 20.20 -3.94 -23.96
C ASN A 280 21.35 -3.11 -23.39
N ASP A 281 21.57 -1.89 -23.91
CA ASP A 281 22.54 -0.96 -23.35
C ASP A 281 22.00 -0.33 -22.06
N ARG A 282 22.88 0.20 -21.22
CA ARG A 282 22.48 0.83 -19.96
C ARG A 282 23.03 2.24 -19.89
N VAL A 283 22.19 3.18 -19.46
CA VAL A 283 22.55 4.59 -19.29
C VAL A 283 22.28 4.98 -17.85
N CYS A 284 23.21 5.67 -17.24
CA CYS A 284 23.17 6.02 -15.83
C CYS A 284 23.58 7.48 -15.62
N ARG A 285 22.89 8.19 -14.74
CA ARG A 285 23.42 9.42 -14.16
C ARG A 285 24.45 9.05 -13.08
N TRP A 286 25.73 9.27 -13.41
CA TRP A 286 26.85 8.85 -12.56
C TRP A 286 27.17 9.85 -11.46
N GLY A 287 27.02 11.15 -11.76
CA GLY A 287 27.24 12.29 -10.88
C GLY A 287 26.31 13.44 -11.23
N GLY A 288 26.61 14.66 -10.82
CA GLY A 288 25.79 15.84 -11.10
C GLY A 288 25.44 16.01 -12.56
N GLU A 289 26.46 16.22 -13.42
CA GLU A 289 26.35 16.37 -14.88
C GLU A 289 27.01 15.22 -15.65
N GLU A 290 27.50 14.19 -14.94
CA GLU A 290 28.17 13.03 -15.51
C GLU A 290 27.18 11.91 -15.82
N ILE A 291 27.32 11.33 -17.01
CA ILE A 291 26.53 10.21 -17.49
C ILE A 291 27.46 9.06 -17.86
N LEU A 292 27.20 7.85 -17.35
CA LEU A 292 27.91 6.64 -17.69
C LEU A 292 27.03 5.74 -18.56
N ILE A 293 27.58 5.29 -19.68
CA ILE A 293 26.90 4.43 -20.64
C ILE A 293 27.63 3.10 -20.73
N LEU A 294 26.93 2.00 -20.56
CA LEU A 294 27.41 0.64 -20.78
C LEU A 294 26.85 0.15 -22.12
N LEU A 295 27.70 -0.03 -23.12
CA LEU A 295 27.34 -0.50 -24.45
C LEU A 295 27.79 -1.96 -24.62
N GLN A 296 26.88 -2.82 -25.02
CA GLN A 296 27.16 -4.22 -25.41
C GLN A 296 27.71 -4.27 -26.85
N ALA A 297 28.92 -3.72 -27.06
CA ALA A 297 29.52 -3.55 -28.37
C ALA A 297 31.05 -3.36 -28.28
N ASP A 298 31.75 -3.54 -29.41
CA ASP A 298 33.17 -3.19 -29.57
C ASP A 298 33.39 -1.66 -29.57
N VAL A 299 34.65 -1.27 -29.51
CA VAL A 299 35.07 0.12 -29.46
C VAL A 299 34.69 0.92 -30.72
N ASP A 300 34.65 0.31 -31.90
CA ASP A 300 34.30 0.98 -33.14
C ASP A 300 32.81 1.35 -33.19
N ILE A 301 31.95 0.46 -32.68
CA ILE A 301 30.52 0.73 -32.54
C ILE A 301 30.30 1.77 -31.44
N ALA A 302 30.99 1.64 -30.31
CA ALA A 302 30.89 2.60 -29.21
C ALA A 302 31.28 4.02 -29.67
N LYS A 303 32.34 4.16 -30.44
CA LYS A 303 32.77 5.43 -31.01
C LYS A 303 31.72 6.05 -31.94
N ARG A 304 31.10 5.24 -32.82
CA ARG A 304 30.02 5.73 -33.71
C ARG A 304 28.78 6.21 -32.92
N VAL A 305 28.43 5.48 -31.86
CA VAL A 305 27.30 5.89 -30.98
C VAL A 305 27.64 7.20 -30.25
N ALA A 306 28.84 7.27 -29.67
CA ALA A 306 29.30 8.47 -28.96
C ALA A 306 29.35 9.70 -29.85
N GLU A 307 29.89 9.60 -31.09
CA GLU A 307 29.92 10.71 -32.05
C GLU A 307 28.52 11.15 -32.47
N ARG A 308 27.61 10.21 -32.72
CA ARG A 308 26.21 10.55 -33.04
C ARG A 308 25.54 11.32 -31.91
N VAL A 309 25.72 10.90 -30.65
CA VAL A 309 25.21 11.60 -29.47
C VAL A 309 25.81 13.01 -29.37
N ARG A 310 27.14 13.12 -29.51
CA ARG A 310 27.86 14.38 -29.46
C ARG A 310 27.34 15.38 -30.52
N GLU A 311 27.21 14.92 -31.77
CA GLU A 311 26.72 15.74 -32.88
C GLU A 311 25.28 16.16 -32.72
N GLU A 312 24.40 15.27 -32.27
CA GLU A 312 23.00 15.59 -32.03
C GLU A 312 22.84 16.66 -30.93
N ILE A 313 23.61 16.55 -29.84
CA ILE A 313 23.65 17.57 -28.79
C ILE A 313 24.19 18.91 -29.30
N ALA A 314 25.34 18.91 -29.98
CA ALA A 314 25.97 20.13 -30.48
C ALA A 314 25.12 20.88 -31.54
N ASN A 315 24.33 20.14 -32.33
CA ASN A 315 23.47 20.73 -33.38
C ASN A 315 22.07 21.12 -32.88
N ARG A 316 21.73 20.88 -31.63
CA ARG A 316 20.40 21.18 -31.07
C ARG A 316 20.26 22.68 -30.84
N LYS A 317 19.17 23.29 -31.37
CA LYS A 317 18.94 24.73 -31.33
C LYS A 317 18.12 25.23 -30.13
N LYS A 318 17.29 24.36 -29.51
CA LYS A 318 16.41 24.76 -28.40
C LYS A 318 16.68 23.91 -27.19
N TRP A 319 17.10 24.55 -26.10
CA TRP A 319 17.40 23.90 -24.82
C TRP A 319 16.46 24.33 -23.71
N TYR A 320 16.18 25.63 -23.61
CA TYR A 320 15.33 26.14 -22.54
C TYR A 320 14.60 27.40 -22.99
N ARG A 321 13.28 27.41 -23.03
CA ARG A 321 12.44 28.56 -23.45
C ARG A 321 12.96 29.17 -24.75
N ASP A 322 13.11 30.49 -24.79
CA ASP A 322 13.65 31.24 -25.92
C ASP A 322 15.12 31.65 -25.73
N ALA A 323 15.83 31.05 -24.76
CA ALA A 323 17.23 31.34 -24.50
C ALA A 323 18.13 30.71 -25.58
N ASP A 324 19.08 31.52 -26.11
CA ASP A 324 20.09 31.03 -27.04
C ASP A 324 21.25 30.39 -26.24
N ILE A 325 21.12 29.10 -26.00
CA ILE A 325 22.06 28.28 -25.23
C ILE A 325 22.74 27.29 -26.17
N HIS A 326 24.05 27.33 -26.19
CA HIS A 326 24.86 26.33 -26.90
C HIS A 326 25.41 25.32 -25.88
N VAL A 327 25.03 24.04 -26.03
CA VAL A 327 25.44 22.95 -25.15
C VAL A 327 26.24 21.94 -25.96
N THR A 328 27.37 21.53 -25.42
CA THR A 328 28.17 20.43 -25.96
C THR A 328 28.46 19.40 -24.89
N ILE A 329 28.94 18.24 -25.30
CA ILE A 329 29.29 17.12 -24.40
C ILE A 329 30.62 16.52 -24.81
N THR A 330 31.42 16.17 -23.85
CA THR A 330 32.69 15.43 -24.08
C THR A 330 32.52 14.01 -23.57
N LEU A 331 33.03 13.01 -24.33
CA LEU A 331 32.87 11.60 -24.05
C LEU A 331 34.23 10.90 -24.08
N GLY A 332 34.49 10.08 -23.04
CA GLY A 332 35.67 9.19 -22.96
C GLY A 332 35.24 7.76 -23.02
N ILE A 333 35.79 6.96 -23.91
CA ILE A 333 35.45 5.54 -24.15
C ILE A 333 36.55 4.65 -23.59
N ALA A 334 36.16 3.53 -22.97
CA ALA A 334 37.06 2.46 -22.60
C ALA A 334 36.42 1.11 -22.95
N GLU A 335 37.17 0.24 -23.68
CA GLU A 335 36.74 -1.12 -23.96
C GLU A 335 37.21 -2.06 -22.85
N PHE A 336 36.30 -2.96 -22.43
CA PHE A 336 36.65 -3.99 -21.46
C PHE A 336 37.64 -4.99 -22.06
N GLN A 337 38.72 -5.28 -21.33
CA GLN A 337 39.70 -6.29 -21.66
C GLN A 337 39.80 -7.31 -20.53
N ASP A 338 40.04 -8.56 -20.88
CA ASP A 338 40.20 -9.62 -19.90
C ASP A 338 41.27 -9.27 -18.86
N GLY A 339 40.90 -9.42 -17.58
CA GLY A 339 41.76 -9.09 -16.44
C GLY A 339 41.59 -7.67 -15.90
N LEU A 340 40.85 -6.77 -16.58
CA LEU A 340 40.49 -5.46 -16.03
C LEU A 340 39.38 -5.61 -14.98
N ASN A 341 39.56 -4.98 -13.82
CA ASN A 341 38.47 -4.83 -12.90
C ASN A 341 37.59 -3.61 -13.25
N ILE A 342 36.35 -3.58 -12.77
CA ILE A 342 35.36 -2.54 -13.05
C ILE A 342 35.90 -1.14 -12.72
N ARG A 343 36.61 -0.98 -11.60
CA ARG A 343 37.17 0.29 -11.17
C ARG A 343 38.19 0.81 -12.18
N SER A 344 39.12 -0.04 -12.61
CA SER A 344 40.12 0.32 -13.60
C SER A 344 39.51 0.67 -14.96
N LEU A 345 38.42 0.01 -15.35
CA LEU A 345 37.72 0.33 -16.59
C LEU A 345 37.01 1.71 -16.51
N ILE A 346 36.37 2.03 -15.38
CA ILE A 346 35.79 3.34 -15.13
C ILE A 346 36.89 4.42 -15.12
N ASP A 347 38.00 4.17 -14.41
CA ASP A 347 39.14 5.10 -14.33
C ASP A 347 39.76 5.36 -15.72
N LEU A 348 39.73 4.38 -16.62
CA LEU A 348 40.20 4.54 -18.00
C LEU A 348 39.24 5.43 -18.82
N ALA A 349 37.94 5.19 -18.76
CA ALA A 349 36.94 6.01 -19.44
C ALA A 349 36.99 7.47 -18.93
N ASP A 350 37.13 7.66 -17.62
CA ASP A 350 37.25 9.00 -16.99
C ASP A 350 38.56 9.72 -17.43
N ARG A 351 39.68 9.00 -17.52
CA ARG A 351 40.92 9.55 -18.04
C ARG A 351 40.75 10.03 -19.48
N ASN A 352 40.10 9.25 -20.35
CA ASN A 352 39.85 9.63 -21.74
C ASN A 352 38.90 10.85 -21.80
N LEU A 353 37.88 10.92 -20.95
CA LEU A 353 37.02 12.11 -20.79
C LEU A 353 37.86 13.33 -20.40
N TYR A 354 38.74 13.20 -19.41
CA TYR A 354 39.62 14.29 -18.96
C TYR A 354 40.54 14.81 -20.07
N ILE A 355 41.10 13.89 -20.89
CA ILE A 355 41.89 14.28 -22.09
C ILE A 355 41.03 15.10 -23.03
N GLY A 356 39.80 14.69 -23.32
CA GLY A 356 38.88 15.44 -24.18
C GLY A 356 38.53 16.80 -23.64
N LYS A 357 38.28 16.95 -22.35
CA LYS A 357 38.00 18.23 -21.69
C LYS A 357 39.18 19.21 -21.82
N ASN A 358 40.42 18.72 -21.71
CA ASN A 358 41.63 19.57 -21.85
C ASN A 358 41.98 19.90 -23.29
N ASN A 359 41.57 19.09 -24.26
CA ASN A 359 41.87 19.28 -25.71
C ASN A 359 40.80 20.10 -26.45
N GLY A 360 39.96 20.85 -25.71
CA GLY A 360 39.03 21.80 -26.32
C GLY A 360 37.56 21.40 -26.22
N LYS A 361 37.23 20.31 -25.46
CA LYS A 361 35.85 19.86 -25.25
C LYS A 361 35.13 19.38 -26.53
N ASN A 362 33.82 19.09 -26.47
CA ASN A 362 33.01 18.72 -27.63
C ASN A 362 33.66 17.65 -28.52
N GLN A 363 34.17 16.58 -27.97
CA GLN A 363 34.87 15.51 -28.68
C GLN A 363 34.70 14.16 -28.00
N VAL A 364 35.01 13.11 -28.76
CA VAL A 364 35.06 11.72 -28.30
C VAL A 364 36.54 11.30 -28.26
N VAL A 365 36.97 10.72 -27.13
CA VAL A 365 38.32 10.18 -26.91
C VAL A 365 38.24 8.71 -26.58
N VAL A 366 39.13 7.90 -27.15
CA VAL A 366 39.23 6.44 -26.95
C VAL A 366 40.54 6.08 -26.29
#